data_d3488ac2cce3f9eb750478dcdf3ace76
#
_entry.id   d3488ac2cce3f9eb750478dcdf3ace76
#
_cell.length_a   1.000
_cell.length_b   1.000
_cell.length_c   1.000
_cell.angle_alpha   90.00
_cell.angle_beta   90.00
_cell.angle_gamma   90.00
#
_symmetry.space_group_name_H-M   'P 1'
#
loop_
_entity.id
_entity.type
_entity.pdbx_description
1 polymer ?
#
loop_
_entity_poly.entity_id
_entity_poly.type
_entity_poly.pdbx_seq_one_letter_code
_entity_poly.pdbx_strand_id
1 'polypeptide(L)'
;MENKIIRICDIVRNSVWFDPRVIKQIHEYDKAGFDLCIVGEEDERYNEEEISRMPGSVTIVPIKSKYKKFKNKFNTVLKEFSLYRGLVDAIVKYRPDIIHANDLDALLAAYLASRKLGCKVIFDSHEIYVDNIGFNSSFVKKILWAIVEKWIIKRVDLVVCVSNAAADFI
;
A
#
# COMPACT_ATOMS: atom_id res chain seq x y z
N MET A 1 -15.47 -28.39 11.79
CA MET A 1 -15.41 -27.20 10.91
C MET A 1 -13.94 -26.85 10.78
N GLU A 2 -13.37 -27.02 9.60
CA GLU A 2 -12.00 -26.53 9.36
C GLU A 2 -12.00 -25.01 9.53
N ASN A 3 -11.16 -24.50 10.41
CA ASN A 3 -10.98 -23.07 10.55
C ASN A 3 -10.30 -22.56 9.26
N LYS A 4 -11.05 -21.84 8.41
CA LYS A 4 -10.48 -21.19 7.25
C LYS A 4 -9.40 -20.20 7.70
N ILE A 5 -8.17 -20.39 7.26
CA ILE A 5 -7.07 -19.44 7.49
C ILE A 5 -7.40 -18.15 6.73
N ILE A 6 -7.42 -17.01 7.45
CA ILE A 6 -7.65 -15.70 6.85
C ILE A 6 -6.37 -15.26 6.13
N ARG A 7 -6.53 -14.78 4.90
CA ARG A 7 -5.46 -14.29 4.04
C ARG A 7 -5.39 -12.77 4.10
N ILE A 8 -4.23 -12.25 4.50
CA ILE A 8 -3.99 -10.80 4.57
C ILE A 8 -2.94 -10.40 3.53
N CYS A 9 -3.24 -9.36 2.75
CA CYS A 9 -2.26 -8.70 1.91
C CYS A 9 -1.89 -7.36 2.53
N ASP A 10 -0.66 -7.23 2.98
CA ASP A 10 -0.09 -5.97 3.47
C ASP A 10 0.56 -5.23 2.31
N ILE A 11 0.14 -4.00 2.04
CA ILE A 11 0.67 -3.21 0.92
C ILE A 11 1.28 -1.90 1.39
N VAL A 12 2.49 -1.63 0.92
CA VAL A 12 3.22 -0.39 1.17
C VAL A 12 3.94 0.06 -0.10
N ARG A 13 3.98 1.38 -0.37
CA ARG A 13 4.66 1.94 -1.54
C ARG A 13 6.11 2.38 -1.29
N ASN A 14 6.66 2.05 -0.16
CA ASN A 14 8.08 2.24 0.17
C ASN A 14 8.79 0.88 0.34
N SER A 15 10.04 0.94 0.74
CA SER A 15 10.80 -0.27 1.11
C SER A 15 10.24 -0.84 2.41
N VAL A 16 9.49 -1.92 2.32
CA VAL A 16 8.85 -2.62 3.46
C VAL A 16 9.80 -2.81 4.64
N TRP A 17 11.03 -3.24 4.37
CA TRP A 17 12.07 -3.53 5.37
C TRP A 17 12.66 -2.30 6.07
N PHE A 18 12.32 -1.10 5.65
CA PHE A 18 12.76 0.13 6.31
C PHE A 18 11.68 0.80 7.16
N ASP A 19 10.46 0.29 7.13
CA ASP A 19 9.40 0.80 8.01
C ASP A 19 9.21 -0.13 9.21
N PRO A 20 9.72 0.25 10.40
CA PRO A 20 9.62 -0.59 11.59
C PRO A 20 8.17 -0.88 12.02
N ARG A 21 7.23 -0.01 11.66
CA ARG A 21 5.80 -0.18 11.98
C ARG A 21 5.22 -1.30 11.15
N VAL A 22 5.45 -1.25 9.84
CA VAL A 22 5.01 -2.29 8.90
C VAL A 22 5.64 -3.63 9.24
N ILE A 23 6.95 -3.67 9.53
CA ILE A 23 7.63 -4.89 9.97
C ILE A 23 6.99 -5.47 11.23
N LYS A 24 6.75 -4.63 12.25
CA LYS A 24 6.10 -5.07 13.49
C LYS A 24 4.71 -5.65 13.22
N GLN A 25 3.92 -4.97 12.42
CA GLN A 25 2.58 -5.39 12.03
C GLN A 25 2.58 -6.74 11.32
N ILE A 26 3.47 -6.93 10.35
CA ILE A 26 3.67 -8.20 9.62
C ILE A 26 3.96 -9.34 10.60
N HIS A 27 4.87 -9.12 11.55
CA HIS A 27 5.18 -10.13 12.57
C HIS A 27 4.01 -10.45 13.51
N GLU A 28 3.18 -9.45 13.85
CA GLU A 28 1.99 -9.71 14.68
C GLU A 28 0.92 -10.50 13.89
N TYR A 29 0.78 -10.26 12.60
CA TYR A 29 -0.09 -11.08 11.74
C TYR A 29 0.40 -12.53 11.62
N ASP A 30 1.71 -12.72 11.45
CA ASP A 30 2.31 -14.05 11.40
C ASP A 30 2.08 -14.84 12.71
N LYS A 31 2.37 -14.20 13.85
CA LYS A 31 2.10 -14.79 15.18
C LYS A 31 0.63 -15.14 15.39
N ALA A 32 -0.28 -14.37 14.83
CA ALA A 32 -1.72 -14.63 14.90
C ALA A 32 -2.18 -15.75 13.96
N GLY A 33 -1.28 -16.29 13.12
CA GLY A 33 -1.55 -17.42 12.23
C GLY A 33 -2.29 -17.07 10.95
N PHE A 34 -2.19 -15.82 10.48
CA PHE A 34 -2.70 -15.41 9.17
C PHE A 34 -1.80 -15.90 8.03
N ASP A 35 -2.40 -16.21 6.87
CA ASP A 35 -1.67 -16.40 5.63
C ASP A 35 -1.33 -15.01 5.04
N LEU A 36 -0.04 -14.70 4.88
CA LEU A 36 0.44 -13.36 4.57
C LEU A 36 1.01 -13.22 3.16
N CYS A 37 0.65 -12.13 2.50
CA CYS A 37 1.36 -11.59 1.34
C CYS A 37 1.74 -10.14 1.61
N ILE A 38 2.97 -9.80 1.32
CA ILE A 38 3.50 -8.44 1.43
C ILE A 38 3.75 -7.94 0.01
N VAL A 39 3.16 -6.80 -0.32
CA VAL A 39 3.33 -6.18 -1.65
C VAL A 39 4.00 -4.82 -1.49
N GLY A 40 5.18 -4.68 -2.07
CA GLY A 40 5.97 -3.46 -2.04
C GLY A 40 6.40 -2.98 -3.42
N GLU A 41 6.89 -1.73 -3.49
CA GLU A 41 7.51 -1.15 -4.68
C GLU A 41 9.03 -1.45 -4.69
N GLU A 42 9.61 -1.68 -5.89
CA GLU A 42 11.06 -1.80 -6.04
C GLU A 42 11.76 -0.50 -5.66
N ASP A 43 12.75 -0.60 -4.79
CA ASP A 43 13.55 0.52 -4.26
C ASP A 43 15.04 0.24 -4.49
N GLU A 44 15.87 1.27 -4.50
CA GLU A 44 17.34 1.17 -4.64
C GLU A 44 18.00 0.43 -3.48
N ARG A 45 17.31 0.34 -2.34
CA ARG A 45 17.74 -0.35 -1.11
C ARG A 45 17.26 -1.80 -1.05
N TYR A 46 16.79 -2.36 -2.16
CA TYR A 46 16.34 -3.74 -2.26
C TYR A 46 17.41 -4.71 -1.75
N ASN A 47 17.02 -5.56 -0.80
CA ASN A 47 17.90 -6.55 -0.19
C ASN A 47 17.18 -7.91 -0.14
N GLU A 48 17.63 -8.86 -0.96
CA GLU A 48 17.05 -10.21 -1.02
C GLU A 48 17.17 -10.96 0.32
N GLU A 49 18.25 -10.74 1.07
CA GLU A 49 18.47 -11.41 2.35
C GLU A 49 17.44 -10.95 3.39
N GLU A 50 17.14 -9.66 3.46
CA GLU A 50 16.11 -9.13 4.37
C GLU A 50 14.71 -9.61 3.99
N ILE A 51 14.41 -9.65 2.69
CA ILE A 51 13.14 -10.16 2.18
C ILE A 51 12.96 -11.63 2.55
N SER A 52 14.01 -12.44 2.44
CA SER A 52 13.96 -13.87 2.75
C SER A 52 13.68 -14.17 4.23
N ARG A 53 13.90 -13.19 5.10
CA ARG A 53 13.63 -13.28 6.55
C ARG A 53 12.20 -12.83 6.91
N MET A 54 11.46 -12.24 5.98
CA MET A 54 10.09 -11.81 6.25
C MET A 54 9.14 -13.00 6.27
N PRO A 55 8.16 -13.03 7.18
CA PRO A 55 7.12 -14.04 7.16
C PRO A 55 6.20 -13.87 5.95
N GLY A 56 5.63 -14.97 5.48
CA GLY A 56 4.71 -14.96 4.35
C GLY A 56 5.37 -14.85 2.98
N SER A 57 4.60 -14.48 1.98
CA SER A 57 5.08 -14.30 0.60
C SER A 57 5.31 -12.81 0.30
N VAL A 58 6.49 -12.47 -0.21
CA VAL A 58 6.82 -11.08 -0.59
C VAL A 58 6.78 -10.93 -2.10
N THR A 59 6.06 -9.93 -2.59
CA THR A 59 6.00 -9.57 -4.00
C THR A 59 6.46 -8.12 -4.19
N ILE A 60 7.60 -7.94 -4.83
CA ILE A 60 8.12 -6.62 -5.19
C ILE A 60 7.69 -6.27 -6.60
N VAL A 61 6.98 -5.16 -6.75
CA VAL A 61 6.54 -4.67 -8.05
C VAL A 61 7.64 -3.81 -8.67
N PRO A 62 8.22 -4.25 -9.81
CA PRO A 62 9.36 -3.57 -10.40
C PRO A 62 8.93 -2.27 -11.08
N ILE A 63 9.77 -1.24 -10.92
CA ILE A 63 9.67 -0.02 -11.72
C ILE A 63 10.23 -0.32 -13.11
N LYS A 64 9.38 -0.32 -14.15
CA LYS A 64 9.82 -0.61 -15.52
C LYS A 64 10.95 0.32 -15.95
N SER A 65 12.09 -0.23 -16.29
CA SER A 65 13.35 0.48 -16.60
C SER A 65 13.20 1.52 -17.72
N LYS A 66 12.29 1.30 -18.67
CA LYS A 66 12.02 2.27 -19.75
C LYS A 66 11.54 3.64 -19.27
N TYR A 67 10.93 3.70 -18.07
CA TYR A 67 10.47 4.96 -17.47
C TYR A 67 11.52 5.61 -16.56
N LYS A 68 12.59 4.87 -16.18
CA LYS A 68 13.69 5.42 -15.36
C LYS A 68 14.52 6.47 -16.14
N LYS A 69 14.61 6.37 -17.49
CA LYS A 69 15.49 7.19 -18.35
C LYS A 69 14.92 8.54 -18.77
N PHE A 70 13.61 8.77 -18.71
CA PHE A 70 12.96 9.96 -19.23
C PHE A 70 12.28 10.77 -18.12
N LYS A 71 12.78 11.99 -17.87
CA LYS A 71 12.25 12.90 -16.84
C LYS A 71 11.12 13.82 -17.35
N ASN A 72 10.33 13.43 -18.35
CA ASN A 72 9.20 14.25 -18.77
C ASN A 72 7.91 13.87 -18.03
N LYS A 73 6.97 14.84 -17.91
CA LYS A 73 5.72 14.68 -17.15
C LYS A 73 4.86 13.51 -17.66
N PHE A 74 4.84 13.26 -18.96
CA PHE A 74 4.06 12.18 -19.55
C PHE A 74 4.58 10.79 -19.13
N ASN A 75 5.92 10.60 -19.14
CA ASN A 75 6.52 9.35 -18.69
C ASN A 75 6.34 9.13 -17.17
N THR A 76 6.27 10.19 -16.38
CA THR A 76 5.95 10.09 -14.95
C THR A 76 4.55 9.53 -14.75
N VAL A 77 3.55 10.02 -15.48
CA VAL A 77 2.17 9.51 -15.40
C VAL A 77 2.09 8.04 -15.83
N LEU A 78 2.76 7.67 -16.94
CA LEU A 78 2.81 6.29 -17.41
C LEU A 78 3.52 5.36 -16.42
N LYS A 79 4.56 5.85 -15.76
CA LYS A 79 5.27 5.12 -14.69
C LYS A 79 4.32 4.82 -13.55
N GLU A 80 3.64 5.84 -13.01
CA GLU A 80 2.68 5.69 -11.91
C GLU A 80 1.55 4.72 -12.31
N PHE A 81 0.95 4.89 -13.47
CA PHE A 81 -0.09 3.99 -13.95
C PHE A 81 0.37 2.53 -14.04
N SER A 82 1.59 2.31 -14.58
CA SER A 82 2.17 0.97 -14.68
C SER A 82 2.43 0.35 -13.30
N LEU A 83 2.89 1.16 -12.33
CA LEU A 83 3.14 0.73 -10.96
C LEU A 83 1.82 0.35 -10.26
N TYR A 84 0.82 1.25 -10.26
CA TYR A 84 -0.48 0.94 -9.67
C TYR A 84 -1.12 -0.30 -10.26
N ARG A 85 -1.02 -0.49 -11.59
CA ARG A 85 -1.48 -1.72 -12.22
C ARG A 85 -0.74 -2.96 -11.69
N GLY A 86 0.59 -2.87 -11.54
CA GLY A 86 1.41 -3.97 -11.00
C GLY A 86 1.03 -4.32 -9.56
N LEU A 87 0.82 -3.30 -8.70
CA LEU A 87 0.36 -3.49 -7.33
C LEU A 87 -1.02 -4.17 -7.27
N VAL A 88 -1.97 -3.66 -8.05
CA VAL A 88 -3.32 -4.27 -8.14
C VAL A 88 -3.24 -5.71 -8.63
N ASP A 89 -2.45 -5.99 -9.67
CA ASP A 89 -2.33 -7.34 -10.24
C ASP A 89 -1.68 -8.31 -9.23
N ALA A 90 -0.69 -7.87 -8.43
CA ALA A 90 -0.09 -8.65 -7.36
C ALA A 90 -1.11 -9.02 -6.28
N ILE A 91 -1.87 -8.05 -5.79
CA ILE A 91 -2.94 -8.27 -4.79
C ILE A 91 -4.01 -9.23 -5.33
N VAL A 92 -4.47 -8.99 -6.56
CA VAL A 92 -5.52 -9.81 -7.19
C VAL A 92 -5.05 -11.25 -7.40
N LYS A 93 -3.77 -11.45 -7.74
CA LYS A 93 -3.18 -12.79 -7.88
C LYS A 93 -3.18 -13.56 -6.56
N TYR A 94 -2.88 -12.90 -5.45
CA TYR A 94 -2.85 -13.51 -4.13
C TYR A 94 -4.26 -13.83 -3.59
N ARG A 95 -5.28 -13.05 -3.95
CA ARG A 95 -6.68 -13.20 -3.52
C ARG A 95 -6.84 -13.15 -1.98
N PRO A 96 -6.49 -12.03 -1.33
CA PRO A 96 -6.66 -11.89 0.11
C PRO A 96 -8.13 -11.81 0.52
N ASP A 97 -8.41 -12.13 1.78
CA ASP A 97 -9.68 -11.83 2.45
C ASP A 97 -9.69 -10.38 2.97
N ILE A 98 -8.49 -9.86 3.32
CA ILE A 98 -8.28 -8.49 3.83
C ILE A 98 -7.04 -7.89 3.16
N ILE A 99 -7.14 -6.64 2.73
CA ILE A 99 -6.00 -5.83 2.28
C ILE A 99 -5.73 -4.78 3.35
N HIS A 100 -4.49 -4.73 3.87
CA HIS A 100 -4.03 -3.68 4.77
C HIS A 100 -3.17 -2.70 3.98
N ALA A 101 -3.64 -1.48 3.80
CA ALA A 101 -2.97 -0.43 3.07
C ALA A 101 -2.28 0.52 4.03
N ASN A 102 -0.95 0.57 3.96
CA ASN A 102 -0.12 1.50 4.72
C ASN A 102 0.05 2.78 3.89
N ASP A 103 -0.43 3.88 4.43
CA ASP A 103 -0.45 5.20 3.84
C ASP A 103 -1.37 5.39 2.60
N LEU A 104 -1.65 6.64 2.28
CA LEU A 104 -2.60 7.04 1.24
C LEU A 104 -2.20 6.58 -0.16
N ASP A 105 -0.93 6.52 -0.45
CA ASP A 105 -0.42 6.13 -1.76
C ASP A 105 -0.58 4.63 -2.05
N ALA A 106 -0.62 3.79 -1.01
CA ALA A 106 -0.99 2.37 -1.12
C ALA A 106 -2.51 2.15 -1.20
N LEU A 107 -3.29 3.05 -0.55
CA LEU A 107 -4.73 2.94 -0.42
C LEU A 107 -5.47 2.85 -1.76
N LEU A 108 -5.04 3.61 -2.77
CA LEU A 108 -5.67 3.57 -4.10
C LEU A 108 -5.55 2.18 -4.75
N ALA A 109 -4.38 1.54 -4.66
CA ALA A 109 -4.18 0.19 -5.20
C ALA A 109 -5.02 -0.85 -4.43
N ALA A 110 -5.04 -0.75 -3.10
CA ALA A 110 -5.85 -1.59 -2.22
C ALA A 110 -7.33 -1.49 -2.55
N TYR A 111 -7.86 -0.27 -2.68
CA TYR A 111 -9.25 -0.03 -3.05
C TYR A 111 -9.61 -0.60 -4.42
N LEU A 112 -8.78 -0.36 -5.44
CA LEU A 112 -9.02 -0.89 -6.79
C LEU A 112 -8.99 -2.43 -6.82
N ALA A 113 -8.09 -3.06 -6.06
CA ALA A 113 -8.03 -4.51 -5.93
C ALA A 113 -9.25 -5.06 -5.17
N SER A 114 -9.65 -4.42 -4.07
CA SER A 114 -10.82 -4.84 -3.28
C SER A 114 -12.12 -4.80 -4.10
N ARG A 115 -12.28 -3.80 -4.97
CA ARG A 115 -13.44 -3.72 -5.87
C ARG A 115 -13.50 -4.88 -6.88
N LYS A 116 -12.37 -5.46 -7.25
CA LYS A 116 -12.31 -6.65 -8.13
C LYS A 116 -12.56 -7.96 -7.37
N LEU A 117 -12.13 -8.02 -6.10
CA LEU A 117 -12.14 -9.25 -5.30
C LEU A 117 -13.35 -9.36 -4.36
N GLY A 118 -13.97 -8.25 -4.00
CA GLY A 118 -15.00 -8.21 -2.95
C GLY A 118 -14.44 -8.42 -1.54
N CYS A 119 -13.14 -8.18 -1.32
CA CYS A 119 -12.48 -8.33 -0.02
C CYS A 119 -12.48 -7.01 0.78
N LYS A 120 -12.17 -7.11 2.08
CA LYS A 120 -12.12 -5.97 2.99
C LYS A 120 -10.85 -5.16 2.85
N VAL A 121 -10.93 -3.86 3.23
CA VAL A 121 -9.78 -2.95 3.24
C VAL A 121 -9.64 -2.30 4.62
N ILE A 122 -8.44 -2.42 5.19
CA ILE A 122 -7.97 -1.63 6.32
C ILE A 122 -7.06 -0.55 5.77
N PHE A 123 -7.30 0.69 6.15
CA PHE A 123 -6.43 1.82 5.84
C PHE A 123 -5.72 2.28 7.11
N ASP A 124 -4.39 2.22 7.11
CA ASP A 124 -3.55 2.74 8.18
C ASP A 124 -2.99 4.10 7.77
N SER A 125 -3.54 5.16 8.39
CA SER A 125 -3.15 6.54 8.14
C SER A 125 -2.14 6.99 9.18
N HIS A 126 -0.86 6.92 8.85
CA HIS A 126 0.23 7.30 9.74
C HIS A 126 0.50 8.80 9.76
N GLU A 127 0.11 9.51 8.72
CA GLU A 127 0.39 10.94 8.54
C GLU A 127 -0.85 11.64 7.96
N ILE A 128 -0.97 12.94 8.25
CA ILE A 128 -1.87 13.81 7.48
C ILE A 128 -1.18 14.04 6.13
N TYR A 129 -1.41 13.11 5.20
CA TYR A 129 -0.66 12.99 3.95
C TYR A 129 -0.69 14.25 3.10
N VAL A 130 -1.80 15.01 3.16
CA VAL A 130 -1.96 16.25 2.39
C VAL A 130 -0.95 17.33 2.83
N ASP A 131 -0.55 17.34 4.10
CA ASP A 131 0.43 18.30 4.63
C ASP A 131 1.89 17.85 4.36
N ASN A 132 2.12 16.55 4.25
CA ASN A 132 3.45 15.95 4.02
C ASN A 132 3.82 15.80 2.52
N ILE A 133 2.89 15.96 1.60
CA ILE A 133 3.22 16.03 0.18
C ILE A 133 4.17 17.22 -0.01
N GLY A 134 5.47 16.94 -0.06
CA GLY A 134 6.57 17.87 0.08
C GLY A 134 6.42 19.17 -0.68
N PHE A 135 7.06 20.22 -0.19
CA PHE A 135 7.00 21.61 -0.65
C PHE A 135 7.08 21.82 -2.19
N ASN A 136 7.57 20.81 -2.92
CA ASN A 136 7.73 20.81 -4.38
C ASN A 136 6.56 20.17 -5.16
N SER A 137 5.50 19.68 -4.51
CA SER A 137 4.38 19.11 -5.25
C SER A 137 3.40 20.21 -5.67
N SER A 138 2.95 20.12 -6.92
CA SER A 138 1.92 21.01 -7.47
C SER A 138 0.69 21.05 -6.57
N PHE A 139 0.15 22.24 -6.28
CA PHE A 139 -1.10 22.46 -5.55
C PHE A 139 -2.26 21.60 -6.09
N VAL A 140 -2.31 21.41 -7.41
CA VAL A 140 -3.28 20.53 -8.07
C VAL A 140 -3.13 19.08 -7.61
N LYS A 141 -1.90 18.61 -7.45
CA LYS A 141 -1.65 17.24 -6.98
C LYS A 141 -2.16 17.05 -5.54
N LYS A 142 -1.96 18.02 -4.67
CA LYS A 142 -2.46 18.01 -3.29
C LYS A 142 -3.99 17.92 -3.25
N ILE A 143 -4.68 18.75 -4.03
CA ILE A 143 -6.14 18.74 -4.12
C ILE A 143 -6.64 17.37 -4.63
N LEU A 144 -6.02 16.84 -5.68
CA LEU A 144 -6.42 15.54 -6.23
C LEU A 144 -6.29 14.42 -5.19
N TRP A 145 -5.17 14.39 -4.44
CA TRP A 145 -4.99 13.38 -3.39
C TRP A 145 -5.98 13.56 -2.25
N ALA A 146 -6.27 14.80 -1.82
CA ALA A 146 -7.28 15.07 -0.80
C ALA A 146 -8.68 14.61 -1.23
N ILE A 147 -9.03 14.79 -2.50
CA ILE A 147 -10.31 14.31 -3.05
C ILE A 147 -10.33 12.77 -3.06
N VAL A 148 -9.26 12.13 -3.54
CA VAL A 148 -9.13 10.68 -3.57
C VAL A 148 -9.23 10.08 -2.16
N GLU A 149 -8.50 10.65 -1.21
CA GLU A 149 -8.54 10.26 0.20
C GLU A 149 -9.95 10.32 0.76
N LYS A 150 -10.60 11.49 0.74
CA LYS A 150 -11.98 11.68 1.24
C LYS A 150 -13.00 10.78 0.55
N TRP A 151 -12.77 10.44 -0.70
CA TRP A 151 -13.68 9.56 -1.44
C TRP A 151 -13.48 8.09 -1.08
N ILE A 152 -12.22 7.63 -0.92
CA ILE A 152 -11.91 6.23 -0.62
C ILE A 152 -12.17 5.90 0.85
N ILE A 153 -11.81 6.77 1.79
CA ILE A 153 -11.99 6.55 3.24
C ILE A 153 -13.43 6.16 3.60
N LYS A 154 -14.41 6.76 2.95
CA LYS A 154 -15.83 6.43 3.15
C LYS A 154 -16.23 5.04 2.63
N ARG A 155 -15.29 4.30 2.03
CA ARG A 155 -15.53 3.04 1.30
C ARG A 155 -14.62 1.90 1.75
N VAL A 156 -13.75 2.16 2.70
CA VAL A 156 -12.95 1.14 3.38
C VAL A 156 -13.69 0.62 4.61
N ASP A 157 -13.30 -0.56 5.08
CA ASP A 157 -13.98 -1.23 6.19
C ASP A 157 -13.48 -0.74 7.54
N LEU A 158 -12.20 -0.33 7.62
CA LEU A 158 -11.57 0.17 8.85
C LEU A 158 -10.51 1.21 8.50
N VAL A 159 -10.46 2.29 9.30
CA VAL A 159 -9.38 3.28 9.29
C VAL A 159 -8.68 3.25 10.63
N VAL A 160 -7.36 3.12 10.60
CA VAL A 160 -6.47 3.21 11.76
C VAL A 160 -5.72 4.54 11.68
N CYS A 161 -5.70 5.29 12.78
CA CYS A 161 -5.03 6.58 12.86
C CYS A 161 -4.09 6.61 14.06
N VAL A 162 -2.98 7.34 13.93
CA VAL A 162 -1.95 7.45 14.98
C VAL A 162 -2.41 8.25 16.22
N SER A 163 -3.47 9.04 16.10
CA SER A 163 -4.02 9.84 17.22
C SER A 163 -5.48 10.20 16.99
N ASN A 164 -6.17 10.55 18.07
CA ASN A 164 -7.55 11.05 18.00
C ASN A 164 -7.63 12.35 17.17
N ALA A 165 -6.62 13.22 17.27
CA ALA A 165 -6.59 14.45 16.47
C ALA A 165 -6.46 14.16 14.96
N ALA A 166 -5.73 13.12 14.56
CA ALA A 166 -5.67 12.67 13.16
C ALA A 166 -7.01 12.08 12.72
N ALA A 167 -7.70 11.33 13.58
CA ALA A 167 -9.01 10.76 13.30
C ALA A 167 -10.09 11.83 13.10
N ASP A 168 -10.03 12.94 13.86
CA ASP A 168 -10.98 14.06 13.72
C ASP A 168 -10.77 14.85 12.41
N PHE A 169 -9.58 14.73 11.80
CA PHE A 169 -9.21 15.45 10.58
C PHE A 169 -9.57 14.69 9.29
N ILE A 170 -9.67 13.35 9.37
CA ILE A 170 -9.98 12.44 8.25
C ILE A 170 -11.51 12.26 8.11
#